data_8da4ee690527b3d979044cb390566fd4
#
_entry.id   8da4ee690527b3d979044cb390566fd4
#
_cell.length_a   1.000
_cell.length_b   1.000
_cell.length_c   1.000
_cell.angle_alpha   90.00
_cell.angle_beta   90.00
_cell.angle_gamma   90.00
#
_symmetry.space_group_name_H-M   'P 1'
#
loop_
_entity.id
_entity.type
_entity.pdbx_description
1 polymer ?
#
loop_
_entity_poly.entity_id
_entity_poly.type
_entity_poly.pdbx_seq_one_letter_code
_entity_poly.pdbx_strand_id
1 'polypeptide(L)'
;MSELLLIDDDQELCELLISWLAQEGFVAHACHDGQSAKQALAQYQPAAVVLDVMLPDGSGLELLKQLRSEHPDLPVLMLSGRGEPLDRILGLELGADDY
;
A
#
# COMPACT_ATOMS: atom_id res chain seq x y z
N MET A 1 -2.03 -7.98 17.72
CA MET A 1 -2.47 -6.74 17.06
C MET A 1 -2.09 -6.80 15.59
N SER A 2 -3.03 -6.51 14.69
CA SER A 2 -2.75 -6.55 13.26
C SER A 2 -1.88 -5.38 12.83
N GLU A 3 -0.87 -5.66 12.04
CA GLU A 3 0.00 -4.64 11.47
C GLU A 3 -0.37 -4.38 10.02
N LEU A 4 -0.41 -3.11 9.67
CA LEU A 4 -0.71 -2.63 8.32
C LEU A 4 0.48 -1.86 7.78
N LEU A 5 0.70 -1.93 6.47
CA LEU A 5 1.73 -1.16 5.82
C LEU A 5 1.08 -0.17 4.86
N LEU A 6 1.42 1.11 5.03
CA LEU A 6 0.97 2.19 4.16
C LEU A 6 2.12 2.57 3.23
N ILE A 7 1.89 2.50 1.93
CA ILE A 7 2.90 2.84 0.92
C ILE A 7 2.36 4.04 0.15
N ASP A 8 2.80 5.24 0.54
CA ASP A 8 2.29 6.51 0.00
C ASP A 8 3.33 7.59 0.25
N ASP A 9 3.57 8.45 -0.73
CA ASP A 9 4.53 9.54 -0.60
C ASP A 9 4.01 10.74 0.19
N ASP A 10 2.70 10.79 0.46
CA ASP A 10 2.09 11.86 1.27
C ASP A 10 2.28 11.56 2.76
N GLN A 11 3.30 12.18 3.34
CA GLN A 11 3.67 11.94 4.74
C GLN A 11 2.58 12.41 5.71
N GLU A 12 1.92 13.53 5.42
CA GLU A 12 0.84 14.03 6.28
C GLU A 12 -0.34 13.08 6.30
N LEU A 13 -0.72 12.56 5.13
CA LEU A 13 -1.79 11.58 5.05
C LEU A 13 -1.43 10.32 5.82
N CYS A 14 -0.21 9.82 5.68
CA CYS A 14 0.24 8.65 6.42
C CYS A 14 0.18 8.86 7.93
N GLU A 15 0.61 10.03 8.41
CA GLU A 15 0.56 10.34 9.85
C GLU A 15 -0.88 10.35 10.36
N LEU A 16 -1.80 10.94 9.61
CA LEU A 16 -3.21 10.94 9.98
C LEU A 16 -3.79 9.54 10.01
N LEU A 17 -3.49 8.73 9.02
CA LEU A 17 -3.98 7.35 8.94
C LEU A 17 -3.41 6.49 10.06
N ILE A 18 -2.11 6.62 10.36
CA ILE A 18 -1.48 5.88 11.45
C ILE A 18 -2.16 6.21 12.77
N SER A 19 -2.39 7.50 13.03
CA SER A 19 -3.04 7.96 14.24
C SER A 19 -4.48 7.44 14.36
N TRP A 20 -5.23 7.54 13.27
CA TRP A 20 -6.62 7.08 13.25
C TRP A 20 -6.70 5.56 13.42
N LEU A 21 -5.86 4.82 12.72
CA LEU A 21 -5.84 3.36 12.80
C LEU A 21 -5.41 2.88 14.19
N ALA A 22 -4.51 3.61 14.85
CA ALA A 22 -4.12 3.27 16.22
C ALA A 22 -5.31 3.34 17.18
N GLN A 23 -6.21 4.30 17.01
CA GLN A 23 -7.43 4.40 17.79
C GLN A 23 -8.36 3.21 17.57
N GLU A 24 -8.29 2.59 16.38
CA GLU A 24 -9.10 1.43 16.03
C GLU A 24 -8.42 0.10 16.37
N GLY A 25 -7.26 0.14 17.01
CA GLY A 25 -6.57 -1.06 17.46
C GLY A 25 -5.56 -1.64 16.48
N PHE A 26 -5.20 -0.89 15.44
CA PHE A 26 -4.24 -1.34 14.43
C PHE A 26 -2.89 -0.63 14.59
N VAL A 27 -1.82 -1.35 14.32
CA VAL A 27 -0.48 -0.76 14.22
C VAL A 27 -0.16 -0.57 12.74
N ALA A 28 0.04 0.67 12.31
CA ALA A 28 0.36 0.98 10.93
C ALA A 28 1.78 1.54 10.83
N HIS A 29 2.49 1.09 9.81
CA HIS A 29 3.81 1.57 9.45
C HIS A 29 3.72 2.21 8.09
N ALA A 30 4.48 3.29 7.86
CA ALA A 30 4.46 3.99 6.59
C ALA A 30 5.81 3.92 5.91
N CYS A 31 5.80 3.80 4.59
CA CYS A 31 6.94 4.03 3.75
C CYS A 31 6.49 4.85 2.54
N HIS A 32 7.43 5.54 1.92
CA HIS A 32 7.10 6.64 1.00
C HIS A 32 7.60 6.38 -0.43
N ASP A 33 8.22 5.24 -0.68
CA ASP A 33 8.65 4.83 -2.01
C ASP A 33 8.70 3.30 -2.11
N GLY A 34 8.91 2.80 -3.33
CA GLY A 34 8.90 1.36 -3.59
C GLY A 34 10.07 0.62 -2.96
N GLN A 35 11.23 1.26 -2.85
CA GLN A 35 12.41 0.62 -2.30
C GLN A 35 12.26 0.40 -0.79
N SER A 36 11.83 1.42 -0.06
CA SER A 36 11.58 1.28 1.37
C SER A 36 10.41 0.33 1.66
N ALA A 37 9.45 0.24 0.73
CA ALA A 37 8.33 -0.70 0.86
C ALA A 37 8.81 -2.14 0.88
N LYS A 38 9.77 -2.50 0.04
CA LYS A 38 10.31 -3.87 0.00
C LYS A 38 10.97 -4.24 1.32
N GLN A 39 11.73 -3.32 1.88
CA GLN A 39 12.37 -3.53 3.19
C GLN A 39 11.33 -3.66 4.30
N ALA A 40 10.31 -2.81 4.28
CA ALA A 40 9.26 -2.82 5.28
C ALA A 40 8.43 -4.11 5.24
N LEU A 41 8.16 -4.64 4.05
CA LEU A 41 7.44 -5.91 3.90
C LEU A 41 8.18 -7.06 4.57
N ALA A 42 9.50 -7.11 4.38
CA ALA A 42 10.31 -8.14 5.01
C ALA A 42 10.40 -7.96 6.52
N GLN A 43 10.48 -6.72 6.99
CA GLN A 43 10.66 -6.41 8.40
C GLN A 43 9.37 -6.62 9.21
N TYR A 44 8.23 -6.10 8.71
CA TYR A 44 7.00 -6.05 9.49
C TYR A 44 6.04 -7.19 9.20
N GLN A 45 6.14 -7.83 8.04
CA GLN A 45 5.22 -8.90 7.62
C GLN A 45 3.76 -8.49 7.85
N PRO A 46 3.28 -7.42 7.20
CA PRO A 46 1.97 -6.86 7.52
C PRO A 46 0.83 -7.79 7.15
N ALA A 47 -0.30 -7.63 7.84
CA ALA A 47 -1.52 -8.37 7.54
C ALA A 47 -2.23 -7.83 6.29
N ALA A 48 -1.98 -6.56 5.94
CA ALA A 48 -2.55 -5.93 4.75
C ALA A 48 -1.71 -4.73 4.35
N VAL A 49 -1.82 -4.34 3.09
CA VAL A 49 -1.08 -3.21 2.52
C VAL A 49 -2.07 -2.22 1.91
N VAL A 50 -1.86 -0.93 2.18
CA VAL A 50 -2.52 0.16 1.47
C VAL A 50 -1.49 0.81 0.57
N LEU A 51 -1.72 0.77 -0.73
CA LEU A 51 -0.73 1.16 -1.74
C LEU A 51 -1.24 2.32 -2.60
N ASP A 52 -0.46 3.40 -2.64
CA ASP A 52 -0.71 4.50 -3.58
C ASP A 52 -0.08 4.16 -4.94
N VAL A 53 -0.86 4.28 -6.01
CA VAL A 53 -0.38 4.04 -7.37
C VAL A 53 0.61 5.11 -7.85
N MET A 54 0.61 6.29 -7.23
CA MET A 54 1.38 7.45 -7.68
C MET A 54 2.64 7.65 -6.87
N LEU A 55 3.46 6.60 -6.73
CA LEU A 55 4.72 6.72 -6.01
C LEU A 55 5.76 7.52 -6.80
N PRO A 56 6.64 8.29 -6.11
CA PRO A 56 7.62 9.15 -6.77
C PRO A 56 8.67 8.41 -7.60
N ASP A 57 8.97 7.15 -7.28
CA ASP A 57 9.92 6.34 -8.03
C ASP A 57 9.26 5.59 -9.20
N GLY A 58 8.05 5.98 -9.52
CA GLY A 58 7.42 5.67 -10.81
C GLY A 58 6.50 4.49 -10.86
N SER A 59 6.22 3.77 -9.75
CA SER A 59 5.52 2.56 -10.05
C SER A 59 4.81 1.84 -8.92
N GLY A 60 3.70 2.44 -8.48
CA GLY A 60 2.77 1.72 -7.61
C GLY A 60 2.25 0.45 -8.25
N LEU A 61 1.97 0.47 -9.56
CA LEU A 61 1.47 -0.71 -10.29
C LEU A 61 2.52 -1.80 -10.41
N GLU A 62 3.78 -1.43 -10.66
CA GLU A 62 4.88 -2.41 -10.69
C GLU A 62 5.09 -3.03 -9.31
N LEU A 63 5.01 -2.24 -8.26
CA LEU A 63 5.13 -2.73 -6.90
C LEU A 63 3.99 -3.69 -6.57
N LEU A 64 2.76 -3.37 -6.99
CA LEU A 64 1.61 -4.26 -6.81
C LEU A 64 1.87 -5.62 -7.48
N LYS A 65 2.40 -5.61 -8.69
CA LYS A 65 2.71 -6.83 -9.43
C LYS A 65 3.73 -7.68 -8.69
N GLN A 66 4.78 -7.05 -8.16
CA GLN A 66 5.78 -7.75 -7.36
C GLN A 66 5.19 -8.30 -6.07
N LEU A 67 4.37 -7.49 -5.38
CA LEU A 67 3.70 -7.91 -4.16
C LEU A 67 2.86 -9.16 -4.40
N ARG A 68 2.09 -9.16 -5.47
CA ARG A 68 1.20 -10.28 -5.77
C ARG A 68 1.98 -11.54 -6.15
N SER A 69 3.13 -11.38 -6.81
CA SER A 69 4.00 -12.50 -7.16
C SER A 69 4.65 -13.12 -5.92
N GLU A 70 5.14 -12.30 -5.00
CA GLU A 70 5.87 -12.76 -3.82
C GLU A 70 4.95 -13.07 -2.64
N HIS A 71 3.78 -12.43 -2.57
CA HIS A 71 2.82 -12.55 -1.48
C HIS A 71 1.41 -12.72 -2.03
N PRO A 72 1.09 -13.90 -2.62
CA PRO A 72 -0.17 -14.08 -3.35
C PRO A 72 -1.43 -13.93 -2.49
N ASP A 73 -1.33 -14.14 -1.19
CA ASP A 73 -2.49 -14.07 -0.30
C ASP A 73 -2.57 -12.77 0.50
N LEU A 74 -1.63 -11.84 0.30
CA LEU A 74 -1.60 -10.60 1.04
C LEU A 74 -2.68 -9.64 0.53
N PRO A 75 -3.63 -9.20 1.39
CA PRO A 75 -4.62 -8.21 0.98
C PRO A 75 -3.98 -6.87 0.63
N VAL A 76 -4.33 -6.32 -0.52
CA VAL A 76 -3.83 -5.03 -0.99
C VAL A 76 -4.99 -4.14 -1.38
N LEU A 77 -5.08 -2.97 -0.74
CA LEU A 77 -6.01 -1.92 -1.09
C LEU A 77 -5.27 -0.82 -1.82
N MET A 78 -5.71 -0.48 -3.02
CA MET A 78 -5.10 0.61 -3.77
C MET A 78 -5.81 1.92 -3.52
N LEU A 79 -5.01 2.97 -3.31
CA LEU A 79 -5.50 4.34 -3.28
C LEU A 79 -4.94 5.09 -4.48
N SER A 80 -5.75 5.98 -5.05
CA SER A 80 -5.29 6.85 -6.12
C SER A 80 -5.92 8.23 -5.96
N GLY A 81 -5.08 9.24 -5.94
CA GLY A 81 -5.55 10.62 -5.90
C GLY A 81 -6.28 11.04 -7.16
N ARG A 82 -6.09 10.32 -8.26
CA ARG A 82 -6.75 10.62 -9.53
C ARG A 82 -8.12 10.00 -9.66
N GLY A 83 -8.31 8.80 -9.12
CA GLY A 83 -9.57 8.08 -9.25
C GLY A 83 -9.95 7.76 -10.69
N GLU A 84 -9.00 7.72 -11.61
CA GLU A 84 -9.28 7.47 -13.02
C GLU A 84 -9.70 6.01 -13.24
N PRO A 85 -10.78 5.76 -14.01
CA PRO A 85 -11.27 4.40 -14.22
C PRO A 85 -10.24 3.45 -14.81
N LEU A 86 -9.37 3.95 -15.69
CA LEU A 86 -8.32 3.12 -16.29
C LEU A 86 -7.32 2.64 -15.26
N ASP A 87 -6.88 3.52 -14.35
CA ASP A 87 -5.95 3.16 -13.29
C ASP A 87 -6.57 2.12 -12.35
N ARG A 88 -7.85 2.28 -12.05
CA ARG A 88 -8.59 1.33 -11.22
C ARG A 88 -8.66 -0.05 -11.86
N ILE A 89 -8.99 -0.10 -13.14
CA ILE A 89 -9.07 -1.37 -13.88
C ILE A 89 -7.70 -2.05 -13.90
N LEU A 90 -6.65 -1.31 -14.23
CA LEU A 90 -5.29 -1.86 -14.26
C LEU A 90 -4.85 -2.35 -12.89
N GLY A 91 -5.16 -1.62 -11.83
CA GLY A 91 -4.81 -2.03 -10.47
C GLY A 91 -5.46 -3.34 -10.09
N LEU A 92 -6.76 -3.48 -10.35
CA LEU A 92 -7.49 -4.71 -10.05
C LEU A 92 -7.01 -5.88 -10.91
N GLU A 93 -6.75 -5.64 -12.19
CA GLU A 93 -6.20 -6.65 -13.10
C GLU A 93 -4.83 -7.16 -12.64
N LEU A 94 -3.99 -6.28 -12.10
CA LEU A 94 -2.66 -6.63 -11.61
C LEU A 94 -2.68 -7.27 -10.24
N GLY A 95 -3.82 -7.32 -9.57
CA GLY A 95 -4.00 -8.11 -8.36
C GLY A 95 -4.36 -7.37 -7.09
N ALA A 96 -4.76 -6.09 -7.15
CA ALA A 96 -5.31 -5.43 -5.98
C ALA A 96 -6.67 -6.03 -5.63
N ASP A 97 -6.95 -6.15 -4.33
CA ASP A 97 -8.23 -6.69 -3.87
C ASP A 97 -9.33 -5.63 -3.91
N ASP A 98 -8.96 -4.36 -3.80
CA ASP A 98 -9.88 -3.23 -3.86
C ASP A 98 -9.11 -1.97 -4.24
N TYR A 99 -9.85 -0.92 -4.49
CA TYR A 99 -9.29 0.33 -4.99
C TYR A 99 -9.84 1.53 -4.22
#